data_b8b7852023ba4129e08fbe5299a98e9f
#
_entry.id   b8b7852023ba4129e08fbe5299a98e9f
#
_cell.length_a   1.000
_cell.length_b   1.000
_cell.length_c   1.000
_cell.angle_alpha   90.00
_cell.angle_beta   90.00
_cell.angle_gamma   90.00
#
_symmetry.space_group_name_H-M   'P 1'
#
loop_
_entity.id
_entity.type
_entity.pdbx_description
1 polymer ?
#
loop_
_entity_poly.entity_id
_entity_poly.type
_entity_poly.pdbx_seq_one_letter_code
_entity_poly.pdbx_strand_id
1 'polypeptide(L)'
;MKYNIWNKWDPLKVCMIGNCYTPEFFNGLKNKKTADPLKRICEETLEDLLVYKETLEQFGVKVLQPRIDNSERFVENPKMPRPPMHPRDSILIAGNNAYKTTKDHIGIEECILEYDNNSKQYKDLTQGKQKLQLVYQDYYERIAGADYPTYDEYKANINNPDYFDNDVYSELASKFVPAFPFINPDTYIIGQDVYLNISSNKGKRQPNAKVDEVFAKFRKNYVNLEGHGDGNFQPIKPGAILSLNEVQSYQKTFPNWDVCYLEENVLEAYAGYENLGSLRDKNEGKWWLAGEEDNDEFTQFVETWLQEWVGYVTESVFDVNVLMIDEYHMCVSQIDNPELSPFLKKHNIEAVHVPLRHRWFWDGGLHCTSLDIYREGTQQDYFPDRKQPIIDKGFI
;
A
#
# COMPACT_ATOMS: atom_id res chain seq x y z
N MET A 1 -22.27 11.53 7.35
CA MET A 1 -20.97 11.64 6.71
C MET A 1 -20.50 10.23 6.44
N LYS A 2 -19.97 9.95 5.24
CA LYS A 2 -19.58 8.56 4.84
C LYS A 2 -18.12 8.28 5.11
N TYR A 3 -17.27 9.29 5.03
CA TYR A 3 -15.83 9.18 5.26
C TYR A 3 -15.41 10.07 6.41
N ASN A 4 -14.49 9.59 7.26
CA ASN A 4 -13.95 10.37 8.37
C ASN A 4 -12.62 9.75 8.85
N ILE A 5 -11.50 10.24 8.33
CA ILE A 5 -10.17 9.79 8.72
C ILE A 5 -9.31 11.00 9.09
N TRP A 6 -8.97 11.10 10.38
CA TRP A 6 -8.12 12.15 10.93
C TRP A 6 -6.86 11.61 11.60
N ASN A 7 -6.84 10.32 11.89
CA ASN A 7 -5.68 9.58 12.40
C ASN A 7 -5.91 8.06 12.25
N LYS A 8 -5.02 7.26 12.77
CA LYS A 8 -5.08 5.79 12.66
C LYS A 8 -5.62 5.09 13.92
N TRP A 9 -5.80 5.79 15.02
CA TRP A 9 -6.18 5.24 16.34
C TRP A 9 -7.57 5.65 16.83
N ASP A 10 -8.26 6.56 16.18
CA ASP A 10 -9.68 6.80 16.48
C ASP A 10 -10.49 5.52 16.23
N PRO A 11 -11.58 5.26 17.01
CA PRO A 11 -12.38 4.05 16.89
C PRO A 11 -12.82 3.79 15.45
N LEU A 12 -12.40 2.67 14.89
CA LEU A 12 -12.75 2.23 13.54
C LEU A 12 -14.20 1.78 13.50
N LYS A 13 -14.99 2.27 12.57
CA LYS A 13 -16.42 1.95 12.41
C LYS A 13 -16.74 1.35 11.04
N VAL A 14 -15.97 1.70 10.01
CA VAL A 14 -16.12 1.11 8.68
C VAL A 14 -14.74 0.87 8.10
N CYS A 15 -14.49 -0.36 7.69
CA CYS A 15 -13.25 -0.81 7.07
C CYS A 15 -13.58 -1.63 5.82
N MET A 16 -12.81 -1.45 4.75
CA MET A 16 -12.78 -2.38 3.63
C MET A 16 -11.58 -3.31 3.85
N ILE A 17 -11.79 -4.62 3.70
CA ILE A 17 -10.71 -5.59 3.63
C ILE A 17 -10.57 -6.12 2.20
N GLY A 18 -9.39 -6.63 1.86
CA GLY A 18 -9.15 -7.24 0.56
C GLY A 18 -10.01 -8.48 0.29
N ASN A 19 -9.92 -8.99 -0.92
CA ASN A 19 -10.52 -10.25 -1.33
C ASN A 19 -9.60 -11.01 -2.28
N CYS A 20 -9.79 -12.33 -2.37
CA CYS A 20 -8.99 -13.25 -3.17
C CYS A 20 -9.88 -14.09 -4.07
N TYR A 21 -9.34 -14.59 -5.18
CA TYR A 21 -9.99 -15.60 -5.99
C TYR A 21 -10.22 -16.89 -5.20
N THR A 22 -11.29 -17.61 -5.54
CA THR A 22 -11.49 -18.96 -4.97
C THR A 22 -10.51 -19.96 -5.58
N PRO A 23 -10.25 -21.12 -4.92
CA PRO A 23 -9.36 -22.16 -5.46
C PRO A 23 -9.73 -22.60 -6.89
N GLU A 24 -11.02 -22.53 -7.26
CA GLU A 24 -11.54 -22.88 -8.58
C GLU A 24 -10.96 -22.03 -9.72
N PHE A 25 -10.45 -20.83 -9.39
CA PHE A 25 -9.79 -19.97 -10.37
C PHE A 25 -8.65 -20.70 -11.08
N PHE A 26 -7.95 -21.58 -10.39
CA PHE A 26 -6.83 -22.37 -10.94
C PHE A 26 -7.24 -23.77 -11.45
N ASN A 27 -8.53 -24.10 -11.60
CA ASN A 27 -8.96 -25.40 -12.09
C ASN A 27 -8.54 -25.72 -13.55
N GLY A 28 -8.18 -24.71 -14.32
CA GLY A 28 -7.66 -24.87 -15.69
C GLY A 28 -6.22 -25.39 -15.76
N LEU A 29 -5.45 -25.29 -14.68
CA LEU A 29 -4.06 -25.75 -14.64
C LEU A 29 -4.00 -27.27 -14.56
N LYS A 30 -3.24 -27.87 -15.50
CA LYS A 30 -3.07 -29.34 -15.57
C LYS A 30 -1.95 -29.84 -14.65
N ASN A 31 -0.94 -28.98 -14.42
CA ASN A 31 0.18 -29.33 -13.58
C ASN A 31 -0.19 -29.22 -12.11
N LYS A 32 -0.26 -30.34 -11.41
CA LYS A 32 -0.64 -30.38 -9.99
C LYS A 32 0.39 -29.72 -9.08
N LYS A 33 1.68 -29.81 -9.40
CA LYS A 33 2.74 -29.14 -8.62
C LYS A 33 2.61 -27.62 -8.62
N THR A 34 1.89 -27.08 -9.59
CA THR A 34 1.58 -25.64 -9.67
C THR A 34 0.17 -25.34 -9.18
N ALA A 35 -0.81 -26.15 -9.60
CA ALA A 35 -2.21 -25.91 -9.27
C ALA A 35 -2.53 -26.09 -7.79
N ASP A 36 -2.02 -27.14 -7.15
CA ASP A 36 -2.34 -27.46 -5.77
C ASP A 36 -1.80 -26.40 -4.79
N PRO A 37 -0.52 -25.94 -4.90
CA PRO A 37 -0.02 -24.82 -4.09
C PRO A 37 -0.85 -23.54 -4.26
N LEU A 38 -1.18 -23.14 -5.49
CA LEU A 38 -1.96 -21.92 -5.75
C LEU A 38 -3.37 -22.00 -5.19
N LYS A 39 -4.01 -23.17 -5.30
CA LYS A 39 -5.33 -23.40 -4.70
C LYS A 39 -5.27 -23.32 -3.17
N ARG A 40 -4.24 -23.90 -2.56
CA ARG A 40 -4.01 -23.83 -1.13
C ARG A 40 -3.81 -22.38 -0.67
N ILE A 41 -3.02 -21.59 -1.41
CA ILE A 41 -2.85 -20.15 -1.10
C ILE A 41 -4.21 -19.42 -1.12
N CYS A 42 -5.03 -19.64 -2.15
CA CYS A 42 -6.35 -19.01 -2.23
C CYS A 42 -7.28 -19.45 -1.10
N GLU A 43 -7.37 -20.75 -0.81
CA GLU A 43 -8.20 -21.29 0.25
C GLU A 43 -7.82 -20.73 1.62
N GLU A 44 -6.54 -20.85 1.98
CA GLU A 44 -6.01 -20.37 3.26
C GLU A 44 -6.09 -18.84 3.39
N THR A 45 -5.97 -18.09 2.28
CA THR A 45 -6.17 -16.64 2.27
C THR A 45 -7.63 -16.27 2.55
N LEU A 46 -8.58 -16.97 1.94
CA LEU A 46 -10.01 -16.72 2.20
C LEU A 46 -10.40 -17.03 3.64
N GLU A 47 -9.83 -18.08 4.23
CA GLU A 47 -10.01 -18.39 5.66
C GLU A 47 -9.47 -17.25 6.54
N ASP A 48 -8.25 -16.78 6.27
CA ASP A 48 -7.62 -15.69 7.01
C ASP A 48 -8.42 -14.37 6.88
N LEU A 49 -8.90 -14.05 5.68
CA LEU A 49 -9.75 -12.88 5.46
C LEU A 49 -11.09 -13.00 6.17
N LEU A 50 -11.66 -14.22 6.29
CA LEU A 50 -12.86 -14.45 7.07
C LEU A 50 -12.60 -14.18 8.56
N VAL A 51 -11.52 -14.71 9.12
CA VAL A 51 -11.12 -14.43 10.51
C VAL A 51 -10.91 -12.94 10.72
N TYR A 52 -10.24 -12.26 9.77
CA TYR A 52 -10.03 -10.81 9.84
C TYR A 52 -11.36 -10.05 9.90
N LYS A 53 -12.29 -10.40 9.01
CA LYS A 53 -13.63 -9.82 8.97
C LYS A 53 -14.36 -10.02 10.30
N GLU A 54 -14.45 -11.28 10.78
CA GLU A 54 -15.15 -11.62 12.01
C GLU A 54 -14.55 -10.91 13.22
N THR A 55 -13.21 -10.81 13.28
CA THR A 55 -12.50 -10.08 14.32
C THR A 55 -12.93 -8.61 14.33
N LEU A 56 -12.90 -7.93 13.20
CA LEU A 56 -13.32 -6.52 13.11
C LEU A 56 -14.81 -6.35 13.45
N GLU A 57 -15.68 -7.26 13.02
CA GLU A 57 -17.12 -7.24 13.32
C GLU A 57 -17.40 -7.44 14.83
N GLN A 58 -16.59 -8.22 15.55
CA GLN A 58 -16.68 -8.37 17.02
C GLN A 58 -16.40 -7.05 17.75
N PHE A 59 -15.57 -6.18 17.19
CA PHE A 59 -15.34 -4.82 17.69
C PHE A 59 -16.38 -3.80 17.19
N GLY A 60 -17.43 -4.25 16.52
CA GLY A 60 -18.50 -3.38 16.00
C GLY A 60 -18.13 -2.61 14.75
N VAL A 61 -17.12 -3.05 14.02
CA VAL A 61 -16.70 -2.47 12.74
C VAL A 61 -17.57 -3.05 11.62
N LYS A 62 -18.15 -2.18 10.78
CA LYS A 62 -18.77 -2.62 9.54
C LYS A 62 -17.68 -2.93 8.52
N VAL A 63 -17.60 -4.18 8.08
CA VAL A 63 -16.64 -4.61 7.08
C VAL A 63 -17.24 -4.58 5.68
N LEU A 64 -16.54 -3.97 4.74
CA LEU A 64 -16.82 -4.02 3.30
C LEU A 64 -15.79 -4.94 2.65
N GLN A 65 -16.17 -5.57 1.53
CA GLN A 65 -15.27 -6.43 0.78
C GLN A 65 -15.56 -6.34 -0.71
N PRO A 66 -14.55 -6.11 -1.58
CA PRO A 66 -14.72 -6.07 -3.02
C PRO A 66 -15.28 -7.40 -3.54
N ARG A 67 -16.15 -7.36 -4.54
CA ARG A 67 -16.68 -8.56 -5.18
C ARG A 67 -15.74 -9.03 -6.27
N ILE A 68 -15.59 -10.33 -6.38
CA ILE A 68 -14.85 -11.01 -7.46
C ILE A 68 -15.83 -11.90 -8.22
N ASP A 69 -15.71 -11.92 -9.53
CA ASP A 69 -16.46 -12.89 -10.35
C ASP A 69 -15.80 -14.27 -10.24
N ASN A 70 -16.42 -15.14 -9.47
CA ASN A 70 -15.94 -16.52 -9.27
C ASN A 70 -16.10 -17.41 -10.51
N SER A 71 -16.68 -16.92 -11.61
CA SER A 71 -16.69 -17.61 -12.89
C SER A 71 -15.37 -17.46 -13.65
N GLU A 72 -14.57 -16.47 -13.35
CA GLU A 72 -13.26 -16.27 -13.95
C GLU A 72 -12.33 -17.47 -13.68
N ARG A 73 -11.46 -17.72 -14.65
CA ARG A 73 -10.44 -18.77 -14.56
C ARG A 73 -9.10 -18.21 -15.00
N PHE A 74 -8.06 -18.73 -14.35
CA PHE A 74 -6.70 -18.36 -14.71
C PHE A 74 -6.43 -18.70 -16.18
N VAL A 75 -5.82 -17.76 -16.86
CA VAL A 75 -5.24 -17.92 -18.20
C VAL A 75 -3.77 -17.49 -18.15
N GLU A 76 -2.91 -18.19 -18.89
CA GLU A 76 -1.48 -17.88 -18.98
C GLU A 76 -1.28 -16.52 -19.65
N ASN A 77 -1.35 -15.48 -18.84
CA ASN A 77 -1.20 -14.08 -19.26
C ASN A 77 -0.46 -13.31 -18.15
N PRO A 78 0.75 -12.78 -18.40
CA PRO A 78 1.52 -12.03 -17.41
C PRO A 78 0.82 -10.72 -16.96
N LYS A 79 -0.24 -10.31 -17.67
CA LYS A 79 -1.10 -9.17 -17.28
C LYS A 79 -2.38 -9.64 -16.59
N MET A 80 -2.42 -10.87 -16.11
CA MET A 80 -3.57 -11.36 -15.35
C MET A 80 -3.79 -10.44 -14.14
N PRO A 81 -4.98 -9.88 -13.96
CA PRO A 81 -5.20 -8.91 -12.91
C PRO A 81 -5.04 -9.56 -11.53
N ARG A 82 -4.28 -8.89 -10.68
CA ARG A 82 -4.17 -9.24 -9.26
C ARG A 82 -5.55 -9.15 -8.62
N PRO A 83 -5.92 -10.07 -7.72
CA PRO A 83 -7.14 -9.93 -6.94
C PRO A 83 -7.07 -8.68 -6.06
N PRO A 84 -8.20 -8.12 -5.61
CA PRO A 84 -8.26 -6.86 -4.86
C PRO A 84 -7.81 -7.04 -3.40
N MET A 85 -6.60 -7.56 -3.20
CA MET A 85 -6.02 -7.81 -1.88
C MET A 85 -5.68 -6.51 -1.14
N HIS A 86 -5.32 -5.45 -1.87
CA HIS A 86 -4.83 -4.20 -1.28
C HIS A 86 -5.73 -3.00 -1.66
N PRO A 87 -6.90 -2.84 -1.02
CA PRO A 87 -7.81 -1.76 -1.35
C PRO A 87 -7.20 -0.36 -1.10
N ARG A 88 -6.25 -0.27 -0.19
CA ARG A 88 -5.52 0.94 0.17
C ARG A 88 -4.70 1.52 -0.99
N ASP A 89 -4.19 0.69 -1.88
CA ASP A 89 -3.36 1.14 -3.00
C ASP A 89 -4.17 1.96 -4.03
N SER A 90 -5.47 1.72 -4.11
CA SER A 90 -6.35 2.38 -5.08
C SER A 90 -7.06 3.61 -4.52
N ILE A 91 -7.39 3.60 -3.24
CA ILE A 91 -8.24 4.61 -2.59
C ILE A 91 -7.51 5.28 -1.42
N LEU A 92 -7.48 6.60 -1.45
CA LEU A 92 -7.05 7.46 -0.34
C LEU A 92 -8.26 8.05 0.36
N ILE A 93 -8.34 7.92 1.68
CA ILE A 93 -9.32 8.65 2.49
C ILE A 93 -8.59 9.74 3.29
N ALA A 94 -8.99 10.99 3.08
CA ALA A 94 -8.41 12.13 3.79
C ALA A 94 -9.51 13.04 4.35
N GLY A 95 -9.57 13.14 5.67
CA GLY A 95 -10.65 13.83 6.37
C GLY A 95 -12.00 13.21 5.98
N ASN A 96 -12.86 13.99 5.34
CA ASN A 96 -14.21 13.58 4.99
C ASN A 96 -14.41 13.24 3.51
N ASN A 97 -13.32 12.99 2.78
CA ASN A 97 -13.38 12.67 1.35
C ASN A 97 -12.61 11.40 1.02
N ALA A 98 -13.06 10.71 -0.01
CA ALA A 98 -12.38 9.59 -0.63
C ALA A 98 -11.88 9.97 -2.03
N TYR A 99 -10.72 9.48 -2.40
CA TYR A 99 -10.06 9.79 -3.65
C TYR A 99 -9.52 8.52 -4.30
N LYS A 100 -9.89 8.28 -5.57
CA LYS A 100 -9.19 7.30 -6.40
C LYS A 100 -7.86 7.89 -6.85
N THR A 101 -6.77 7.26 -6.49
CA THR A 101 -5.42 7.77 -6.74
C THR A 101 -4.64 6.97 -7.77
N THR A 102 -5.02 5.72 -8.00
CA THR A 102 -4.41 4.83 -9.00
C THR A 102 -5.47 4.16 -9.86
N LYS A 103 -5.01 3.36 -10.84
CA LYS A 103 -5.92 2.49 -11.60
C LYS A 103 -6.64 1.56 -10.63
N ASP A 104 -7.93 1.38 -10.83
CA ASP A 104 -8.74 0.51 -10.01
C ASP A 104 -8.28 -0.95 -10.08
N HIS A 105 -8.34 -1.61 -8.92
CA HIS A 105 -8.27 -3.06 -8.82
C HIS A 105 -9.70 -3.61 -8.83
N ILE A 106 -9.88 -4.84 -9.26
CA ILE A 106 -11.19 -5.48 -9.43
C ILE A 106 -12.08 -5.21 -8.21
N GLY A 107 -13.25 -4.60 -8.45
CA GLY A 107 -14.33 -4.44 -7.50
C GLY A 107 -14.13 -3.45 -6.35
N ILE A 108 -12.95 -2.80 -6.23
CA ILE A 108 -12.68 -1.86 -5.13
C ILE A 108 -13.50 -0.57 -5.31
N GLU A 109 -13.48 0.02 -6.51
CA GLU A 109 -14.21 1.24 -6.81
C GLU A 109 -15.72 1.02 -6.69
N GLU A 110 -16.24 -0.07 -7.24
CA GLU A 110 -17.66 -0.45 -7.12
C GLU A 110 -18.09 -0.56 -5.67
N CYS A 111 -17.25 -1.20 -4.83
CA CYS A 111 -17.53 -1.36 -3.41
C CYS A 111 -17.60 0.00 -2.67
N ILE A 112 -16.71 0.93 -3.01
CA ILE A 112 -16.74 2.30 -2.49
C ILE A 112 -17.96 3.07 -2.97
N LEU A 113 -18.30 2.98 -4.26
CA LEU A 113 -19.45 3.67 -4.82
C LEU A 113 -20.78 3.13 -4.28
N GLU A 114 -20.92 1.83 -4.07
CA GLU A 114 -22.07 1.23 -3.39
C GLU A 114 -22.20 1.75 -1.95
N TYR A 115 -21.08 1.80 -1.22
CA TYR A 115 -21.08 2.35 0.15
C TYR A 115 -21.42 3.84 0.18
N ASP A 116 -20.87 4.60 -0.74
CA ASP A 116 -21.03 6.06 -0.81
C ASP A 116 -22.43 6.48 -1.24
N ASN A 117 -23.15 5.65 -2.00
CA ASN A 117 -24.49 5.91 -2.49
C ASN A 117 -24.63 7.28 -3.18
N ASN A 118 -23.70 7.58 -4.11
CA ASN A 118 -23.63 8.83 -4.88
C ASN A 118 -23.39 10.11 -4.06
N SER A 119 -22.64 10.02 -2.95
CA SER A 119 -22.20 11.23 -2.26
C SER A 119 -21.20 12.00 -3.15
N LYS A 120 -21.13 13.32 -2.94
CA LYS A 120 -20.16 14.18 -3.62
C LYS A 120 -18.75 14.11 -2.98
N GLN A 121 -18.54 13.19 -2.04
CA GLN A 121 -17.31 13.08 -1.27
C GLN A 121 -16.27 12.17 -1.93
N TYR A 122 -16.68 11.36 -2.92
CA TYR A 122 -15.77 10.56 -3.74
C TYR A 122 -15.32 11.34 -4.98
N LYS A 123 -14.02 11.33 -5.27
CA LYS A 123 -13.42 12.01 -6.43
C LYS A 123 -12.37 11.13 -7.10
N ASP A 124 -12.42 11.05 -8.42
CA ASP A 124 -11.37 10.39 -9.21
C ASP A 124 -10.24 11.38 -9.54
N LEU A 125 -9.04 11.10 -9.05
CA LEU A 125 -7.82 11.88 -9.31
C LEU A 125 -6.94 11.28 -10.40
N THR A 126 -7.31 10.15 -10.98
CA THR A 126 -6.52 9.45 -12.00
C THR A 126 -6.58 10.11 -13.38
N GLN A 127 -7.57 10.96 -13.62
CA GLN A 127 -7.82 11.61 -14.93
C GLN A 127 -6.62 12.41 -15.48
N GLY A 128 -5.68 12.82 -14.63
CA GLY A 128 -4.44 13.43 -15.08
C GLY A 128 -3.54 12.48 -15.88
N LYS A 129 -3.53 11.17 -15.56
CA LYS A 129 -2.74 10.16 -16.27
C LYS A 129 -3.27 9.88 -17.69
N GLN A 130 -4.59 9.96 -17.89
CA GLN A 130 -5.20 9.83 -19.22
C GLN A 130 -4.86 11.02 -20.12
N LYS A 131 -4.82 12.24 -19.56
CA LYS A 131 -4.38 13.43 -20.30
C LYS A 131 -2.90 13.36 -20.70
N LEU A 132 -2.04 12.72 -19.88
CA LEU A 132 -0.65 12.48 -20.25
C LEU A 132 -0.54 11.64 -21.53
N GLN A 133 -1.24 10.54 -21.59
CA GLN A 133 -1.23 9.68 -22.77
C GLN A 133 -1.72 10.43 -24.03
N LEU A 134 -2.82 11.18 -23.91
CA LEU A 134 -3.38 11.93 -25.04
C LEU A 134 -2.46 13.05 -25.54
N VAL A 135 -1.82 13.80 -24.63
CA VAL A 135 -0.87 14.87 -25.04
C VAL A 135 0.42 14.29 -25.58
N TYR A 136 0.88 13.15 -25.04
CA TYR A 136 2.02 12.43 -25.59
C TYR A 136 1.73 11.99 -27.03
N GLN A 137 0.58 11.37 -27.29
CA GLN A 137 0.15 10.99 -28.64
C GLN A 137 0.05 12.21 -29.57
N ASP A 138 -0.64 13.26 -29.13
CA ASP A 138 -0.79 14.50 -29.90
C ASP A 138 0.55 15.18 -30.23
N TYR A 139 1.50 15.17 -29.28
CA TYR A 139 2.82 15.73 -29.49
C TYR A 139 3.63 14.94 -30.50
N TYR A 140 3.69 13.61 -30.36
CA TYR A 140 4.47 12.79 -31.28
C TYR A 140 3.83 12.66 -32.66
N GLU A 141 2.52 12.60 -32.78
CA GLU A 141 1.83 12.61 -34.06
C GLU A 141 2.04 13.90 -34.84
N ARG A 142 2.15 15.05 -34.15
CA ARG A 142 2.31 16.36 -34.81
C ARG A 142 3.77 16.74 -35.10
N ILE A 143 4.72 16.35 -34.25
CA ILE A 143 6.08 16.91 -34.29
C ILE A 143 7.11 15.92 -34.81
N ALA A 144 6.91 14.65 -34.56
CA ALA A 144 7.97 13.65 -34.72
C ALA A 144 7.82 12.71 -35.92
N GLY A 145 6.65 12.61 -36.54
CA GLY A 145 6.44 11.69 -37.66
C GLY A 145 6.43 10.20 -37.26
N ALA A 146 6.34 9.33 -38.25
CA ALA A 146 6.06 7.88 -38.05
C ALA A 146 7.20 7.05 -37.41
N ASP A 147 8.34 7.62 -37.07
CA ASP A 147 9.52 6.90 -36.60
C ASP A 147 9.73 6.96 -35.09
N TYR A 148 8.74 7.41 -34.31
CA TYR A 148 8.85 7.52 -32.86
C TYR A 148 8.19 6.36 -32.13
N PRO A 149 8.74 5.98 -30.96
CA PRO A 149 8.21 4.87 -30.19
C PRO A 149 6.77 5.12 -29.76
N THR A 150 6.00 4.06 -29.72
CA THR A 150 4.64 4.08 -29.18
C THR A 150 4.68 4.46 -27.68
N TYR A 151 3.54 4.92 -27.15
CA TYR A 151 3.45 5.21 -25.71
C TYR A 151 3.81 4.02 -24.84
N ASP A 152 3.58 2.79 -25.28
CA ASP A 152 3.96 1.57 -24.56
C ASP A 152 5.47 1.32 -24.62
N GLU A 153 6.13 1.58 -25.71
CA GLU A 153 7.59 1.56 -25.84
C GLU A 153 8.23 2.68 -24.99
N TYR A 154 7.62 3.85 -24.96
CA TYR A 154 8.00 4.93 -24.04
C TYR A 154 7.93 4.47 -22.59
N LYS A 155 6.81 3.88 -22.16
CA LYS A 155 6.66 3.38 -20.78
C LYS A 155 7.69 2.30 -20.42
N ALA A 156 7.97 1.40 -21.37
CA ALA A 156 8.93 0.34 -21.16
C ALA A 156 10.37 0.86 -20.96
N ASN A 157 10.68 2.04 -21.54
CA ASN A 157 12.02 2.61 -21.54
C ASN A 157 12.16 3.87 -20.67
N ILE A 158 11.17 4.23 -19.88
CA ILE A 158 11.15 5.48 -19.09
C ILE A 158 12.32 5.64 -18.11
N ASN A 159 12.99 4.55 -17.77
CA ASN A 159 14.16 4.54 -16.88
C ASN A 159 15.48 4.39 -17.64
N ASN A 160 15.48 4.37 -18.97
CA ASN A 160 16.70 4.29 -19.77
C ASN A 160 17.16 5.71 -20.13
N PRO A 161 18.24 6.24 -19.52
CA PRO A 161 18.72 7.60 -19.77
C PRO A 161 19.16 7.81 -21.22
N ASP A 162 19.52 6.76 -21.95
CA ASP A 162 19.94 6.83 -23.34
C ASP A 162 18.75 6.88 -24.33
N TYR A 163 17.54 6.72 -23.84
CA TYR A 163 16.32 6.62 -24.65
C TYR A 163 15.54 7.92 -24.71
N PHE A 164 15.86 8.92 -23.86
CA PHE A 164 15.10 10.16 -23.73
C PHE A 164 15.95 11.42 -23.87
N ASP A 165 15.43 12.32 -24.70
CA ASP A 165 15.76 13.74 -24.61
C ASP A 165 15.01 14.32 -23.38
N ASN A 166 15.77 14.60 -22.32
CA ASN A 166 15.25 15.16 -21.06
C ASN A 166 14.53 16.50 -21.26
N ASP A 167 14.86 17.24 -22.30
CA ASP A 167 14.24 18.54 -22.60
C ASP A 167 12.82 18.35 -23.15
N VAL A 168 12.61 17.35 -23.99
CA VAL A 168 11.26 16.97 -24.49
C VAL A 168 10.37 16.49 -23.35
N TYR A 169 10.90 15.68 -22.44
CA TYR A 169 10.15 15.24 -21.28
C TYR A 169 9.76 16.41 -20.37
N SER A 170 10.67 17.33 -20.12
CA SER A 170 10.44 18.52 -19.30
C SER A 170 9.42 19.47 -19.93
N GLU A 171 9.47 19.65 -21.25
CA GLU A 171 8.49 20.45 -21.99
C GLU A 171 7.10 19.81 -21.97
N LEU A 172 7.01 18.50 -22.20
CA LEU A 172 5.75 17.76 -22.09
C LEU A 172 5.21 17.82 -20.65
N ALA A 173 6.03 17.54 -19.65
CA ALA A 173 5.64 17.61 -18.24
C ALA A 173 5.11 18.98 -17.83
N SER A 174 5.63 20.07 -18.41
CA SER A 174 5.16 21.43 -18.13
C SER A 174 3.76 21.73 -18.67
N LYS A 175 3.31 21.02 -19.71
CA LYS A 175 1.98 21.16 -20.33
C LYS A 175 0.90 20.31 -19.66
N PHE A 176 1.28 19.49 -18.68
CA PHE A 176 0.35 18.62 -17.97
C PHE A 176 -0.27 19.27 -16.74
N VAL A 177 -1.54 18.94 -16.51
CA VAL A 177 -2.05 18.90 -15.12
C VAL A 177 -1.48 17.62 -14.51
N PRO A 178 -0.48 17.71 -13.63
CA PRO A 178 0.15 16.51 -13.08
C PRO A 178 -0.90 15.67 -12.36
N ALA A 179 -0.83 14.34 -12.53
CA ALA A 179 -1.62 13.43 -11.74
C ALA A 179 -1.34 13.66 -10.24
N PHE A 180 -2.30 13.32 -9.40
CA PHE A 180 -2.04 13.30 -7.97
C PHE A 180 -0.93 12.28 -7.67
N PRO A 181 0.18 12.69 -7.02
CA PRO A 181 1.41 11.87 -7.00
C PRO A 181 1.46 10.86 -5.87
N PHE A 182 0.53 10.90 -4.90
CA PHE A 182 0.58 10.06 -3.70
C PHE A 182 -0.51 8.99 -3.72
N ILE A 183 -0.23 7.88 -3.08
CA ILE A 183 -1.19 6.82 -2.76
C ILE A 183 -1.39 6.76 -1.24
N ASN A 184 -2.40 6.04 -0.78
CA ASN A 184 -2.70 5.96 0.65
C ASN A 184 -1.54 5.39 1.49
N PRO A 185 -0.83 4.31 1.08
CA PRO A 185 0.34 3.78 1.81
C PRO A 185 1.45 4.80 2.06
N ASP A 186 1.52 5.86 1.26
CA ASP A 186 2.51 6.93 1.37
C ASP A 186 1.98 8.20 2.04
N THR A 187 0.80 8.09 2.65
CA THR A 187 0.08 9.24 3.24
C THR A 187 -0.29 8.94 4.68
N TYR A 188 0.27 9.70 5.60
CA TYR A 188 -0.01 9.56 7.04
C TYR A 188 -0.75 10.78 7.55
N ILE A 189 -1.98 10.58 8.03
CA ILE A 189 -2.78 11.65 8.63
C ILE A 189 -2.70 11.52 10.14
N ILE A 190 -2.25 12.59 10.80
CA ILE A 190 -2.14 12.73 12.25
C ILE A 190 -2.80 14.05 12.66
N GLY A 191 -4.10 14.03 12.78
CA GLY A 191 -4.91 15.21 13.12
C GLY A 191 -4.83 16.31 12.08
N GLN A 192 -4.23 17.44 12.42
CA GLN A 192 -4.02 18.56 11.50
C GLN A 192 -2.83 18.36 10.55
N ASP A 193 -1.98 17.38 10.81
CA ASP A 193 -0.81 17.10 9.99
C ASP A 193 -1.08 15.99 8.99
N VAL A 194 -0.55 16.13 7.78
CA VAL A 194 -0.37 15.06 6.83
C VAL A 194 1.11 14.94 6.47
N TYR A 195 1.62 13.73 6.51
CA TYR A 195 2.99 13.39 6.12
C TYR A 195 2.93 12.65 4.80
N LEU A 196 3.60 13.19 3.80
CA LEU A 196 3.59 12.73 2.42
C LEU A 196 4.96 12.16 2.07
N ASN A 197 5.05 10.87 1.81
CA ASN A 197 6.28 10.23 1.41
C ASN A 197 6.63 10.61 -0.03
N ILE A 198 7.67 11.42 -0.19
CA ILE A 198 8.16 11.89 -1.50
C ILE A 198 9.05 10.87 -2.20
N SER A 199 9.50 9.82 -1.51
CA SER A 199 10.23 8.72 -2.14
C SER A 199 9.31 7.83 -2.96
N SER A 200 9.83 7.23 -3.99
CA SER A 200 9.20 6.13 -4.72
C SER A 200 10.30 5.27 -5.34
N ASN A 201 9.98 4.03 -5.69
CA ASN A 201 10.90 3.15 -6.42
C ASN A 201 11.32 3.69 -7.80
N LYS A 202 10.67 4.77 -8.27
CA LYS A 202 10.91 5.45 -9.56
C LYS A 202 11.47 6.87 -9.39
N GLY A 203 11.96 7.22 -8.19
CA GLY A 203 12.48 8.54 -7.89
C GLY A 203 11.58 9.38 -6.97
N LYS A 204 11.85 10.68 -6.86
CA LYS A 204 11.13 11.57 -5.94
C LYS A 204 9.80 12.04 -6.53
N ARG A 205 8.72 11.87 -5.78
CA ARG A 205 7.41 12.46 -6.10
C ARG A 205 7.44 13.96 -5.89
N GLN A 206 6.89 14.70 -6.84
CA GLN A 206 6.83 16.16 -6.76
C GLN A 206 5.43 16.59 -6.30
N PRO A 207 5.32 17.36 -5.19
CA PRO A 207 4.07 18.01 -4.81
C PRO A 207 3.55 18.94 -5.91
N ASN A 208 2.23 18.99 -6.07
CA ASN A 208 1.58 19.80 -7.10
C ASN A 208 0.26 20.40 -6.60
N ALA A 209 -0.40 21.21 -7.42
CA ALA A 209 -1.65 21.90 -7.07
C ALA A 209 -2.79 20.94 -6.63
N LYS A 210 -2.81 19.69 -7.11
CA LYS A 210 -3.80 18.71 -6.65
C LYS A 210 -3.54 18.25 -5.21
N VAL A 211 -2.27 18.21 -4.79
CA VAL A 211 -1.90 17.95 -3.39
C VAL A 211 -2.42 19.06 -2.49
N ASP A 212 -2.31 20.31 -2.94
CA ASP A 212 -2.85 21.47 -2.21
C ASP A 212 -4.37 21.43 -2.12
N GLU A 213 -5.08 20.99 -3.16
CA GLU A 213 -6.52 20.81 -3.14
C GLU A 213 -6.96 19.69 -2.18
N VAL A 214 -6.36 18.50 -2.29
CA VAL A 214 -6.71 17.32 -1.49
C VAL A 214 -6.45 17.57 -0.01
N PHE A 215 -5.31 18.19 0.32
CA PHE A 215 -4.87 18.42 1.68
C PHE A 215 -5.00 19.89 2.12
N ALA A 216 -5.96 20.63 1.57
CA ALA A 216 -6.17 22.06 1.90
C ALA A 216 -6.43 22.31 3.39
N LYS A 217 -6.97 21.32 4.10
CA LYS A 217 -7.27 21.41 5.54
C LYS A 217 -6.15 20.89 6.44
N PHE A 218 -5.02 20.46 5.85
CA PHE A 218 -3.92 19.84 6.59
C PHE A 218 -2.66 20.69 6.51
N ARG A 219 -1.86 20.62 7.55
CA ARG A 219 -0.48 21.07 7.56
C ARG A 219 0.36 19.98 6.87
N LYS A 220 0.85 20.27 5.66
CA LYS A 220 1.55 19.30 4.81
C LYS A 220 3.01 19.19 5.21
N ASN A 221 3.44 17.98 5.57
CA ASN A 221 4.81 17.64 5.87
C ASN A 221 5.32 16.66 4.80
N TYR A 222 6.54 16.85 4.33
CA TYR A 222 7.14 16.01 3.30
C TYR A 222 8.27 15.20 3.91
N VAL A 223 8.19 13.89 3.74
CA VAL A 223 9.12 12.92 4.30
C VAL A 223 9.68 12.03 3.18
N ASN A 224 10.84 11.43 3.41
CA ASN A 224 11.50 10.58 2.44
C ASN A 224 11.78 9.21 3.08
N LEU A 225 10.86 8.25 2.84
CA LEU A 225 10.98 6.87 3.27
C LEU A 225 11.14 6.00 2.02
N GLU A 226 12.01 5.02 2.07
CA GLU A 226 12.15 4.07 0.97
C GLU A 226 10.91 3.17 0.85
N GLY A 227 10.46 2.92 -0.38
CA GLY A 227 9.30 2.05 -0.66
C GLY A 227 7.96 2.62 -0.19
N HIS A 228 7.02 1.74 0.13
CA HIS A 228 5.75 2.11 0.73
C HIS A 228 5.96 2.45 2.21
N GLY A 229 5.52 3.63 2.59
CA GLY A 229 5.77 4.12 3.93
C GLY A 229 5.13 3.29 5.03
N ASP A 230 3.95 2.69 4.80
CA ASP A 230 3.24 1.88 5.80
C ASP A 230 3.89 0.50 6.09
N GLY A 231 4.89 0.12 5.31
CA GLY A 231 5.79 -0.98 5.63
C GLY A 231 7.01 -0.56 6.46
N ASN A 232 7.28 0.75 6.61
CA ASN A 232 8.46 1.25 7.30
C ASN A 232 8.16 1.98 8.60
N PHE A 233 7.00 2.62 8.68
CA PHE A 233 6.65 3.55 9.73
C PHE A 233 5.15 3.55 9.99
N GLN A 234 4.74 3.31 11.23
CA GLN A 234 3.34 3.30 11.63
C GLN A 234 3.12 4.00 12.97
N PRO A 235 2.54 5.21 12.97
CA PRO A 235 2.01 5.82 14.18
C PRO A 235 0.78 5.03 14.65
N ILE A 236 0.82 4.49 15.87
CA ILE A 236 -0.23 3.60 16.38
C ILE A 236 -1.16 4.27 17.40
N LYS A 237 -0.65 5.30 18.08
CA LYS A 237 -1.45 6.19 18.94
C LYS A 237 -0.68 7.47 19.24
N PRO A 238 -1.29 8.51 19.85
CA PRO A 238 -0.54 9.67 20.30
C PRO A 238 0.62 9.29 21.21
N GLY A 239 1.82 9.65 20.81
CA GLY A 239 3.03 9.34 21.57
C GLY A 239 3.68 7.98 21.29
N ALA A 240 3.17 7.17 20.34
CA ALA A 240 3.71 5.85 20.04
C ALA A 240 3.84 5.57 18.53
N ILE A 241 5.00 5.09 18.11
CA ILE A 241 5.36 4.78 16.73
C ILE A 241 5.99 3.40 16.67
N LEU A 242 5.63 2.61 15.64
CA LEU A 242 6.41 1.46 15.20
C LEU A 242 7.27 1.87 14.02
N SER A 243 8.52 1.42 13.98
CA SER A 243 9.45 1.72 12.88
C SER A 243 10.36 0.54 12.61
N LEU A 244 10.69 0.33 11.34
CA LEU A 244 11.69 -0.66 10.93
C LEU A 244 13.11 -0.16 11.16
N ASN A 245 13.35 1.13 10.95
CA ASN A 245 14.68 1.70 10.95
C ASN A 245 14.82 2.76 12.04
N GLU A 246 16.01 2.91 12.60
CA GLU A 246 16.35 4.05 13.43
C GLU A 246 16.34 5.32 12.57
N VAL A 247 15.47 6.26 12.92
CA VAL A 247 15.32 7.53 12.20
C VAL A 247 15.73 8.66 13.13
N GLN A 248 16.89 9.21 12.89
CA GLN A 248 17.46 10.27 13.76
C GLN A 248 16.58 11.52 13.86
N SER A 249 15.74 11.78 12.87
CA SER A 249 14.85 12.93 12.86
C SER A 249 13.51 12.73 13.55
N TYR A 250 13.21 11.55 14.11
CA TYR A 250 11.92 11.31 14.81
C TYR A 250 11.68 12.28 15.95
N GLN A 251 12.69 12.59 16.76
CA GLN A 251 12.55 13.56 17.86
C GLN A 251 12.18 14.97 17.39
N LYS A 252 12.63 15.36 16.20
CA LYS A 252 12.26 16.62 15.57
C LYS A 252 10.86 16.57 14.95
N THR A 253 10.54 15.47 14.30
CA THR A 253 9.27 15.28 13.58
C THR A 253 8.13 14.96 14.55
N PHE A 254 8.39 14.16 15.57
CA PHE A 254 7.44 13.70 16.58
C PHE A 254 8.01 13.94 17.99
N PRO A 255 8.09 15.20 18.45
CA PRO A 255 8.69 15.52 19.73
C PRO A 255 8.02 14.76 20.88
N ASN A 256 8.84 14.08 21.69
CA ASN A 256 8.40 13.28 22.84
C ASN A 256 7.54 12.05 22.52
N TRP A 257 7.50 11.63 21.26
CA TRP A 257 6.89 10.35 20.91
C TRP A 257 7.92 9.22 21.12
N ASP A 258 7.41 8.10 21.64
CA ASP A 258 8.16 6.88 21.86
C ASP A 258 8.19 6.04 20.57
N VAL A 259 9.31 5.42 20.27
CA VAL A 259 9.48 4.65 19.05
C VAL A 259 9.90 3.23 19.40
N CYS A 260 9.17 2.25 18.90
CA CYS A 260 9.57 0.85 18.89
C CYS A 260 10.31 0.57 17.59
N TYR A 261 11.58 0.27 17.67
CA TYR A 261 12.38 -0.17 16.55
C TYR A 261 12.34 -1.69 16.46
N LEU A 262 11.99 -2.22 15.32
CA LEU A 262 11.88 -3.67 15.07
C LEU A 262 13.12 -4.20 14.34
N GLU A 263 14.28 -3.62 14.65
CA GLU A 263 15.51 -3.69 13.87
C GLU A 263 16.22 -5.04 13.87
N GLU A 264 16.20 -5.78 14.98
CA GLU A 264 17.08 -6.96 15.12
C GLU A 264 16.82 -8.06 14.08
N ASN A 265 15.60 -8.13 13.57
CA ASN A 265 15.25 -9.09 12.49
C ASN A 265 15.42 -8.48 11.09
N VAL A 266 15.59 -7.17 11.00
CA VAL A 266 15.60 -6.41 9.75
C VAL A 266 17.01 -6.20 9.22
N LEU A 267 18.01 -5.97 10.08
CA LEU A 267 19.36 -5.62 9.64
C LEU A 267 20.03 -6.75 8.84
N GLU A 268 19.83 -8.01 9.19
CA GLU A 268 20.31 -9.13 8.35
C GLU A 268 19.59 -9.20 7.01
N ALA A 269 18.34 -8.78 6.95
CA ALA A 269 17.53 -8.77 5.75
C ALA A 269 17.78 -7.51 4.90
N TYR A 270 17.95 -6.34 5.51
CA TYR A 270 18.17 -5.07 4.80
C TYR A 270 19.62 -4.82 4.39
N ALA A 271 20.61 -5.41 5.05
CA ALA A 271 21.98 -5.42 4.54
C ALA A 271 22.11 -6.03 3.14
N GLY A 272 21.07 -6.68 2.64
CA GLY A 272 20.93 -7.16 1.27
C GLY A 272 20.00 -6.32 0.39
N TYR A 273 19.38 -5.25 0.89
CA TYR A 273 18.39 -4.44 0.13
C TYR A 273 19.01 -3.68 -1.04
N GLU A 274 20.28 -3.35 -0.94
CA GLU A 274 21.07 -2.86 -2.07
C GLU A 274 21.14 -3.88 -3.23
N ASN A 275 20.70 -5.11 -2.96
CA ASN A 275 20.71 -6.23 -3.88
C ASN A 275 19.39 -7.02 -3.81
N LEU A 276 18.26 -6.37 -4.12
CA LEU A 276 16.94 -7.03 -4.24
C LEU A 276 17.01 -8.34 -5.05
N GLY A 277 17.87 -8.38 -6.09
CA GLY A 277 18.13 -9.59 -6.85
C GLY A 277 18.70 -10.72 -6.01
N SER A 278 19.67 -10.47 -5.11
CA SER A 278 20.27 -11.51 -4.29
C SER A 278 19.35 -12.00 -3.16
N LEU A 279 18.46 -11.14 -2.65
CA LEU A 279 17.41 -11.54 -1.71
C LEU A 279 16.35 -12.40 -2.39
N ARG A 280 15.95 -12.01 -3.58
CA ARG A 280 15.07 -12.80 -4.43
C ARG A 280 15.62 -14.19 -4.66
N ASP A 281 16.85 -14.28 -5.16
CA ASP A 281 17.51 -15.57 -5.47
C ASP A 281 17.68 -16.45 -4.21
N LYS A 282 17.96 -15.83 -3.04
CA LYS A 282 18.13 -16.51 -1.76
C LYS A 282 16.82 -17.08 -1.20
N ASN A 283 15.70 -16.42 -1.45
CA ASN A 283 14.40 -16.73 -0.86
C ASN A 283 13.38 -17.20 -1.92
N GLU A 284 13.79 -17.39 -3.14
CA GLU A 284 12.97 -17.89 -4.22
C GLU A 284 12.21 -19.15 -3.81
N GLY A 285 10.89 -19.17 -4.05
CA GLY A 285 9.98 -20.25 -3.65
C GLY A 285 9.70 -20.39 -2.16
N LYS A 286 10.52 -19.84 -1.28
CA LYS A 286 10.37 -20.00 0.18
C LYS A 286 9.33 -19.07 0.79
N TRP A 287 9.14 -17.92 0.18
CA TRP A 287 8.25 -16.89 0.72
C TRP A 287 6.79 -17.06 0.36
N TRP A 288 6.52 -17.86 -0.67
CA TRP A 288 5.17 -17.93 -1.19
C TRP A 288 4.32 -18.98 -0.49
N LEU A 289 4.90 -20.14 -0.21
CA LEU A 289 4.17 -21.22 0.45
C LEU A 289 5.12 -22.18 1.19
N ALA A 290 4.93 -22.29 2.51
CA ALA A 290 5.70 -23.22 3.31
C ALA A 290 5.45 -24.68 2.89
N GLY A 291 6.56 -25.42 2.70
CA GLY A 291 6.57 -26.80 2.22
C GLY A 291 6.71 -26.93 0.71
N GLU A 292 6.75 -25.81 -0.04
CA GLU A 292 6.97 -25.79 -1.49
C GLU A 292 8.33 -25.16 -1.86
N GLU A 293 9.26 -25.09 -0.92
CA GLU A 293 10.56 -24.42 -1.07
C GLU A 293 11.42 -25.06 -2.18
N ASP A 294 11.25 -26.36 -2.42
CA ASP A 294 11.96 -27.12 -3.45
C ASP A 294 11.09 -27.39 -4.70
N ASN A 295 9.95 -26.70 -4.83
CA ASN A 295 9.06 -26.84 -5.98
C ASN A 295 9.39 -25.84 -7.09
N ASP A 296 10.40 -26.16 -7.89
CA ASP A 296 10.87 -25.31 -8.99
C ASP A 296 9.76 -25.01 -10.02
N GLU A 297 8.84 -25.94 -10.26
CA GLU A 297 7.74 -25.74 -11.21
C GLU A 297 6.74 -24.70 -10.71
N PHE A 298 6.48 -24.65 -9.42
CA PHE A 298 5.66 -23.62 -8.78
C PHE A 298 6.36 -22.28 -8.83
N THR A 299 7.63 -22.22 -8.42
CA THR A 299 8.45 -21.01 -8.45
C THR A 299 8.51 -20.41 -9.85
N GLN A 300 8.85 -21.20 -10.86
CA GLN A 300 8.92 -20.74 -12.24
C GLN A 300 7.56 -20.24 -12.76
N PHE A 301 6.47 -20.91 -12.37
CA PHE A 301 5.12 -20.47 -12.76
C PHE A 301 4.77 -19.11 -12.18
N VAL A 302 5.01 -18.92 -10.87
CA VAL A 302 4.74 -17.63 -10.19
C VAL A 302 5.55 -16.52 -10.83
N GLU A 303 6.84 -16.73 -11.05
CA GLU A 303 7.72 -15.74 -11.67
C GLU A 303 7.36 -15.42 -13.12
N THR A 304 6.80 -16.38 -13.85
CA THR A 304 6.41 -16.18 -15.25
C THR A 304 5.06 -15.45 -15.37
N TRP A 305 4.09 -15.84 -14.56
CA TRP A 305 2.69 -15.44 -14.78
C TRP A 305 2.10 -14.55 -13.68
N LEU A 306 2.63 -14.64 -12.46
CA LEU A 306 2.07 -13.97 -11.29
C LEU A 306 3.06 -12.98 -10.66
N GLN A 307 4.06 -12.53 -11.40
CA GLN A 307 5.09 -11.61 -10.90
C GLN A 307 4.51 -10.31 -10.32
N GLU A 308 3.39 -9.83 -10.89
CA GLU A 308 2.66 -8.65 -10.39
C GLU A 308 1.84 -8.93 -9.10
N TRP A 309 1.71 -10.20 -8.71
CA TRP A 309 0.93 -10.60 -7.53
C TRP A 309 1.77 -10.72 -6.29
N VAL A 310 3.03 -11.09 -6.45
CA VAL A 310 3.92 -11.46 -5.36
C VAL A 310 4.92 -10.35 -5.02
N GLY A 311 5.39 -10.35 -3.78
CA GLY A 311 6.46 -9.49 -3.29
C GLY A 311 7.70 -10.27 -2.91
N TYR A 312 8.71 -9.51 -2.51
CA TYR A 312 10.01 -10.01 -2.08
C TYR A 312 10.45 -9.34 -0.77
N VAL A 313 9.48 -8.95 0.06
CA VAL A 313 9.75 -8.28 1.33
C VAL A 313 10.00 -9.27 2.47
N THR A 314 10.67 -8.81 3.51
CA THR A 314 11.04 -9.60 4.66
C THR A 314 9.95 -9.63 5.73
N GLU A 315 10.03 -10.57 6.68
CA GLU A 315 9.04 -10.76 7.74
C GLU A 315 8.76 -9.52 8.57
N SER A 316 9.80 -8.77 8.91
CA SER A 316 9.71 -7.62 9.84
C SER A 316 8.88 -6.45 9.29
N VAL A 317 8.79 -6.30 7.97
CA VAL A 317 7.92 -5.30 7.33
C VAL A 317 6.48 -5.50 7.75
N PHE A 318 6.04 -6.74 7.91
CA PHE A 318 4.66 -7.05 8.26
C PHE A 318 4.33 -6.78 9.74
N ASP A 319 5.33 -6.72 10.61
CA ASP A 319 5.15 -6.38 12.02
C ASP A 319 4.89 -4.88 12.24
N VAL A 320 5.33 -4.04 11.30
CA VAL A 320 4.97 -2.60 11.25
C VAL A 320 3.62 -2.39 10.55
N ASN A 321 3.26 -3.27 9.61
CA ASN A 321 2.07 -3.16 8.78
C ASN A 321 0.81 -3.63 9.51
N VAL A 322 0.44 -2.92 10.58
CA VAL A 322 -0.64 -3.25 11.53
C VAL A 322 -1.86 -2.35 11.34
N LEU A 323 -3.04 -2.83 11.76
CA LEU A 323 -4.27 -2.03 11.80
C LEU A 323 -4.69 -1.75 13.24
N MET A 324 -4.78 -0.47 13.61
CA MET A 324 -5.41 -0.07 14.86
C MET A 324 -6.94 -0.18 14.73
N ILE A 325 -7.59 -0.88 15.65
CA ILE A 325 -9.06 -0.88 15.77
C ILE A 325 -9.52 0.38 16.49
N ASP A 326 -8.83 0.71 17.56
CA ASP A 326 -8.97 1.93 18.36
C ASP A 326 -7.64 2.23 19.06
N GLU A 327 -7.61 3.17 20.00
CA GLU A 327 -6.41 3.56 20.75
C GLU A 327 -5.82 2.43 21.63
N TYR A 328 -6.59 1.35 21.88
CA TYR A 328 -6.23 0.29 22.81
C TYR A 328 -6.09 -1.10 22.17
N HIS A 329 -6.55 -1.27 20.92
CA HIS A 329 -6.55 -2.58 20.25
C HIS A 329 -5.90 -2.48 18.88
N MET A 330 -4.92 -3.34 18.65
CA MET A 330 -4.14 -3.40 17.41
C MET A 330 -4.17 -4.80 16.81
N CYS A 331 -4.66 -4.94 15.57
CA CYS A 331 -4.54 -6.17 14.81
C CYS A 331 -3.09 -6.41 14.41
N VAL A 332 -2.57 -7.58 14.73
CA VAL A 332 -1.22 -8.05 14.42
C VAL A 332 -1.27 -9.42 13.76
N SER A 333 -0.42 -9.64 12.77
CA SER A 333 -0.31 -10.96 12.10
C SER A 333 0.65 -11.91 12.82
N GLN A 334 1.52 -11.40 13.69
CA GLN A 334 2.42 -12.17 14.55
C GLN A 334 2.35 -11.64 15.98
N ILE A 335 2.42 -12.55 16.96
CA ILE A 335 2.37 -12.20 18.37
C ILE A 335 3.76 -12.28 19.03
N ASP A 336 4.67 -13.03 18.44
CA ASP A 336 5.91 -13.46 19.08
C ASP A 336 7.10 -12.51 18.89
N ASN A 337 6.85 -11.26 18.43
CA ASN A 337 7.92 -10.26 18.33
C ASN A 337 8.32 -9.77 19.72
N PRO A 338 9.57 -10.01 20.17
CA PRO A 338 10.01 -9.71 21.54
C PRO A 338 10.09 -8.22 21.86
N GLU A 339 10.32 -7.35 20.88
CA GLU A 339 10.35 -5.90 21.09
C GLU A 339 8.94 -5.32 21.12
N LEU A 340 8.03 -5.84 20.31
CA LEU A 340 6.68 -5.31 20.16
C LEU A 340 5.84 -5.50 21.43
N SER A 341 5.85 -6.69 22.03
CA SER A 341 5.00 -7.00 23.19
C SER A 341 5.25 -6.09 24.40
N PRO A 342 6.51 -5.81 24.83
CA PRO A 342 6.78 -4.88 25.92
C PRO A 342 6.36 -3.44 25.59
N PHE A 343 6.54 -3.01 24.33
CA PHE A 343 6.16 -1.69 23.88
C PHE A 343 4.65 -1.48 23.91
N LEU A 344 3.88 -2.43 23.37
CA LEU A 344 2.42 -2.38 23.39
C LEU A 344 1.89 -2.33 24.83
N LYS A 345 2.45 -3.15 25.73
CA LYS A 345 2.10 -3.14 27.16
C LYS A 345 2.39 -1.79 27.81
N LYS A 346 3.54 -1.17 27.52
CA LYS A 346 3.91 0.17 28.01
C LYS A 346 2.88 1.21 27.59
N HIS A 347 2.36 1.11 26.37
CA HIS A 347 1.38 2.04 25.81
C HIS A 347 -0.08 1.62 26.04
N ASN A 348 -0.33 0.58 26.85
CA ASN A 348 -1.66 0.05 27.14
C ASN A 348 -2.44 -0.31 25.87
N ILE A 349 -1.77 -1.04 24.97
CA ILE A 349 -2.34 -1.55 23.72
C ILE A 349 -2.39 -3.07 23.80
N GLU A 350 -3.55 -3.65 23.50
CA GLU A 350 -3.77 -5.08 23.38
C GLU A 350 -3.54 -5.51 21.92
N ALA A 351 -2.70 -6.52 21.72
CA ALA A 351 -2.52 -7.15 20.42
C ALA A 351 -3.65 -8.13 20.14
N VAL A 352 -4.38 -7.91 19.07
CA VAL A 352 -5.44 -8.79 18.57
C VAL A 352 -4.88 -9.59 17.40
N HIS A 353 -4.67 -10.88 17.59
CA HIS A 353 -4.11 -11.74 16.55
C HIS A 353 -5.11 -11.99 15.42
N VAL A 354 -4.66 -11.67 14.21
CA VAL A 354 -5.37 -11.94 12.96
C VAL A 354 -4.39 -12.67 12.03
N PRO A 355 -4.62 -13.94 11.71
CA PRO A 355 -3.73 -14.68 10.84
C PRO A 355 -3.70 -14.05 9.44
N LEU A 356 -2.52 -14.06 8.82
CA LEU A 356 -2.31 -13.72 7.42
C LEU A 356 -1.16 -14.59 6.90
N ARG A 357 -1.47 -15.87 6.66
CA ARG A 357 -0.48 -16.93 6.36
C ARG A 357 0.33 -16.66 5.09
N HIS A 358 -0.31 -16.06 4.09
CA HIS A 358 0.30 -15.82 2.76
C HIS A 358 0.64 -14.37 2.51
N ARG A 359 0.98 -13.60 3.56
CA ARG A 359 1.38 -12.19 3.47
C ARG A 359 2.55 -11.95 2.51
N TRP A 360 3.46 -12.91 2.39
CA TRP A 360 4.58 -12.80 1.46
C TRP A 360 4.18 -13.03 0.02
N PHE A 361 3.27 -13.97 -0.23
CA PHE A 361 2.73 -14.15 -1.57
C PHE A 361 1.96 -12.91 -2.04
N TRP A 362 1.15 -12.32 -1.17
CA TRP A 362 0.36 -11.15 -1.51
C TRP A 362 1.12 -9.83 -1.38
N ASP A 363 2.33 -9.81 -0.85
CA ASP A 363 3.14 -8.62 -0.63
C ASP A 363 2.45 -7.57 0.22
N GLY A 364 1.94 -7.96 1.38
CA GLY A 364 1.28 -7.03 2.27
C GLY A 364 0.81 -7.60 3.60
N GLY A 365 0.90 -6.79 4.66
CA GLY A 365 0.38 -7.09 5.97
C GLY A 365 -1.08 -6.64 6.14
N LEU A 366 -1.54 -6.60 7.40
CA LEU A 366 -2.94 -6.28 7.73
C LEU A 366 -3.35 -4.85 7.35
N HIS A 367 -2.42 -3.89 7.41
CA HIS A 367 -2.69 -2.53 6.97
C HIS A 367 -2.86 -2.45 5.44
N CYS A 368 -1.97 -3.08 4.67
CA CYS A 368 -2.06 -3.13 3.22
C CYS A 368 -3.35 -3.82 2.75
N THR A 369 -3.75 -4.92 3.41
CA THR A 369 -4.96 -5.68 3.08
C THR A 369 -6.25 -5.05 3.58
N SER A 370 -6.19 -3.83 4.14
CA SER A 370 -7.34 -3.09 4.64
C SER A 370 -7.33 -1.63 4.22
N LEU A 371 -8.48 -0.99 4.31
CA LEU A 371 -8.67 0.45 4.09
C LEU A 371 -9.65 0.97 5.13
N ASP A 372 -9.17 1.84 6.01
CA ASP A 372 -10.03 2.58 6.94
C ASP A 372 -10.91 3.56 6.15
N ILE A 373 -12.21 3.44 6.30
CA ILE A 373 -13.17 4.30 5.60
C ILE A 373 -13.77 5.34 6.55
N TYR A 374 -14.11 4.90 7.76
CA TYR A 374 -14.66 5.78 8.78
C TYR A 374 -14.12 5.41 10.16
N ARG A 375 -13.53 6.40 10.82
CA ARG A 375 -13.17 6.38 12.24
C ARG A 375 -13.93 7.44 13.00
N GLU A 376 -14.34 7.14 14.21
CA GLU A 376 -15.15 8.03 15.05
C GLU A 376 -14.24 9.00 15.83
N GLY A 377 -13.91 10.12 15.21
CA GLY A 377 -13.01 11.11 15.77
C GLY A 377 -13.12 12.45 15.05
N THR A 378 -12.27 13.38 15.46
CA THR A 378 -12.21 14.74 14.92
C THR A 378 -10.77 15.15 14.65
N GLN A 379 -10.60 16.13 13.78
CA GLN A 379 -9.30 16.72 13.51
C GLN A 379 -8.74 17.41 14.76
N GLN A 380 -7.70 16.87 15.34
CA GLN A 380 -6.99 17.42 16.50
C GLN A 380 -5.62 17.96 16.09
N ASP A 381 -5.06 18.87 16.87
CA ASP A 381 -3.66 19.31 16.72
C ASP A 381 -2.77 18.59 17.73
N TYR A 382 -2.03 17.59 17.27
CA TYR A 382 -1.07 16.84 18.08
C TYR A 382 0.28 17.56 18.22
N PHE A 383 0.51 18.61 17.43
CA PHE A 383 1.76 19.37 17.41
C PHE A 383 1.49 20.87 17.41
N PRO A 384 0.90 21.42 18.50
CA PRO A 384 0.44 22.81 18.54
C PRO A 384 1.60 23.82 18.42
N ASP A 385 2.80 23.44 18.81
CA ASP A 385 4.00 24.29 18.70
C ASP A 385 4.61 24.30 17.30
N ARG A 386 4.14 23.45 16.39
CA ARG A 386 4.64 23.35 15.01
C ARG A 386 4.13 24.52 14.17
N LYS A 387 4.94 25.54 14.01
CA LYS A 387 4.61 26.75 13.23
C LYS A 387 4.86 26.61 11.73
N GLN A 388 5.74 25.71 11.33
CA GLN A 388 6.14 25.49 9.93
C GLN A 388 6.02 24.02 9.57
N PRO A 389 5.64 23.69 8.33
CA PRO A 389 5.69 22.33 7.82
C PRO A 389 7.09 21.76 7.95
N ILE A 390 7.20 20.47 8.19
CA ILE A 390 8.44 19.73 8.08
C ILE A 390 8.70 19.46 6.60
N ILE A 391 9.79 19.98 6.10
CA ILE A 391 10.32 19.64 4.78
C ILE A 391 11.58 18.84 5.07
N ASP A 392 11.43 17.60 5.43
CA ASP A 392 12.57 16.75 5.69
C ASP A 392 13.05 16.12 4.38
N LYS A 393 14.34 16.23 4.15
CA LYS A 393 14.98 15.66 2.96
C LYS A 393 15.27 14.18 3.12
N GLY A 394 14.98 13.60 4.27
CA GLY A 394 15.08 12.19 4.57
C GLY A 394 14.89 11.92 6.05
N PHE A 395 14.15 10.86 6.37
CA PHE A 395 14.18 10.25 7.69
C PHE A 395 15.44 9.40 7.90
N ILE A 396 16.29 9.29 6.90
CA ILE A 396 17.53 8.50 6.94
C ILE A 396 18.71 9.43 7.18
#